data_5ebf6aef47d6ef9b6b795990a315f091
#
_entry.id   5ebf6aef47d6ef9b6b795990a315f091
#
_cell.length_a   1.000
_cell.length_b   1.000
_cell.length_c   1.000
_cell.angle_alpha   90.00
_cell.angle_beta   90.00
_cell.angle_gamma   90.00
#
_symmetry.space_group_name_H-M   'P 1'
#
loop_
_entity.id
_entity.type
_entity.pdbx_description
1 polymer ?
#
loop_
_entity_poly.entity_id
_entity_poly.type
_entity_poly.pdbx_seq_one_letter_code
_entity_poly.pdbx_strand_id
1 'polypeptide(L)'
;MASHRLRLNNTKTELIWLGAARYVNLCPFGPQLVAGALITPSATVRDLGVMVDSNLSLKAHVHHVASVCHFHIRQLRLVRRSLTTEAAHSLVRALVHSRLDYCNGILANAPLGLVNCLQSVLRSAARLVLRLPPRASVTQLMRDQLHWLPMQQRVVFKLCTMAFKCIHGVAPAYLSRMCTGVAAVEARSRLRSAASGHLVVPETRMSSVGRRGFYYASPTAWNSLPAALTTVNSLETFKNRLKTFLFRESN
;
A
#
# COMPACT_ATOMS: atom_id res chain seq x y z
N MET A 1 25.31 -16.00 6.41
CA MET A 1 24.84 -15.88 7.81
C MET A 1 25.93 -16.25 8.81
N ALA A 2 26.70 -17.31 8.61
CA ALA A 2 27.79 -17.68 9.54
C ALA A 2 28.85 -16.57 9.75
N SER A 3 29.15 -15.79 8.72
CA SER A 3 30.09 -14.66 8.79
C SER A 3 29.65 -13.53 9.73
N HIS A 4 28.37 -13.44 10.06
CA HIS A 4 27.81 -12.41 10.95
C HIS A 4 27.43 -12.95 12.33
N ARG A 5 27.87 -14.16 12.70
CA ARG A 5 27.51 -14.83 13.97
C ARG A 5 25.99 -14.95 14.22
N LEU A 6 25.17 -14.94 13.15
CA LEU A 6 23.73 -15.09 13.22
C LEU A 6 23.35 -16.55 12.98
N ARG A 7 22.46 -17.09 13.83
CA ARG A 7 21.85 -18.42 13.65
C ARG A 7 20.39 -18.24 13.24
N LEU A 8 19.95 -19.07 12.29
CA LEU A 8 18.54 -19.14 11.93
C LEU A 8 17.74 -19.67 13.15
N ASN A 9 16.66 -18.99 13.48
CA ASN A 9 15.76 -19.47 14.54
C ASN A 9 14.67 -20.34 13.88
N ASN A 10 14.81 -21.65 14.02
CA ASN A 10 13.94 -22.64 13.41
C ASN A 10 12.47 -22.50 13.87
N THR A 11 12.23 -22.07 15.12
CA THR A 11 10.87 -21.90 15.67
C THR A 11 10.15 -20.66 15.12
N LYS A 12 10.88 -19.75 14.50
CA LYS A 12 10.35 -18.52 13.86
C LYS A 12 10.47 -18.54 12.34
N THR A 13 10.98 -19.64 11.78
CA THR A 13 11.08 -19.80 10.33
C THR A 13 9.77 -20.33 9.80
N GLU A 14 9.17 -19.60 8.89
CA GLU A 14 7.93 -19.97 8.20
C GLU A 14 8.23 -20.22 6.72
N LEU A 15 7.58 -21.22 6.15
CA LEU A 15 7.67 -21.58 4.72
C LEU A 15 6.30 -21.39 4.08
N ILE A 16 6.26 -20.78 2.91
CA ILE A 16 5.04 -20.62 2.12
C ILE A 16 5.30 -20.96 0.66
N TRP A 17 4.38 -21.68 0.05
CA TRP A 17 4.34 -21.88 -1.40
C TRP A 17 3.48 -20.80 -2.03
N LEU A 18 4.04 -20.10 -3.02
CA LEU A 18 3.35 -19.03 -3.73
C LEU A 18 2.97 -19.48 -5.14
N GLY A 19 1.72 -19.32 -5.51
CA GLY A 19 1.25 -19.67 -6.84
C GLY A 19 -0.25 -19.53 -7.02
N ALA A 20 -0.75 -19.85 -8.22
CA ALA A 20 -2.18 -19.97 -8.43
C ALA A 20 -2.73 -21.18 -7.63
N ALA A 21 -3.93 -21.05 -7.07
CA ALA A 21 -4.55 -22.05 -6.20
C ALA A 21 -4.50 -23.49 -6.80
N ARG A 22 -4.72 -23.60 -8.12
CA ARG A 22 -4.63 -24.87 -8.83
C ARG A 22 -3.26 -25.55 -8.74
N TYR A 23 -2.18 -24.78 -8.68
CA TYR A 23 -0.81 -25.33 -8.59
C TYR A 23 -0.40 -25.56 -7.13
N VAL A 24 -0.76 -24.65 -6.23
CA VAL A 24 -0.46 -24.79 -4.80
C VAL A 24 -1.13 -26.04 -4.21
N ASN A 25 -2.37 -26.33 -4.62
CA ASN A 25 -3.10 -27.54 -4.19
C ASN A 25 -2.55 -28.84 -4.80
N LEU A 26 -1.84 -28.77 -5.92
CA LEU A 26 -1.20 -29.92 -6.57
C LEU A 26 0.25 -30.13 -6.09
N CYS A 27 0.79 -29.20 -5.31
CA CYS A 27 2.15 -29.29 -4.81
C CYS A 27 2.26 -30.41 -3.75
N PRO A 28 2.93 -31.54 -4.04
CA PRO A 28 3.07 -32.66 -3.10
C PRO A 28 4.15 -32.39 -2.04
N PHE A 29 4.63 -31.16 -1.94
CA PHE A 29 5.73 -30.82 -1.06
C PHE A 29 5.28 -30.78 0.40
N GLY A 30 5.53 -31.89 1.09
CA GLY A 30 5.44 -31.97 2.53
C GLY A 30 6.44 -31.05 3.26
N PRO A 31 6.67 -31.29 4.56
CA PRO A 31 7.66 -30.54 5.32
C PRO A 31 9.02 -30.52 4.66
N GLN A 32 9.67 -29.36 4.65
CA GLN A 32 11.00 -29.17 4.07
C GLN A 32 12.07 -29.06 5.15
N LEU A 33 13.23 -29.69 4.91
CA LEU A 33 14.36 -29.59 5.83
C LEU A 33 15.09 -28.27 5.60
N VAL A 34 15.01 -27.35 6.56
CA VAL A 34 15.69 -26.05 6.52
C VAL A 34 16.58 -25.91 7.74
N ALA A 35 17.89 -25.78 7.53
CA ALA A 35 18.89 -25.64 8.60
C ALA A 35 18.76 -26.68 9.73
N GLY A 36 18.46 -27.95 9.37
CA GLY A 36 18.33 -29.06 10.30
C GLY A 36 16.97 -29.21 11.00
N ALA A 37 15.99 -28.36 10.66
CA ALA A 37 14.60 -28.49 11.16
C ALA A 37 13.62 -28.76 10.04
N LEU A 38 12.64 -29.61 10.30
CA LEU A 38 11.53 -29.88 9.40
C LEU A 38 10.48 -28.78 9.55
N ILE A 39 10.25 -27.99 8.50
CA ILE A 39 9.30 -26.89 8.47
C ILE A 39 8.13 -27.23 7.57
N THR A 40 6.92 -27.24 8.12
CA THR A 40 5.70 -27.45 7.36
C THR A 40 5.27 -26.17 6.69
N PRO A 41 4.96 -26.18 5.37
CA PRO A 41 4.46 -25.01 4.67
C PRO A 41 3.13 -24.50 5.26
N SER A 42 3.03 -23.20 5.43
CA SER A 42 1.83 -22.50 5.90
C SER A 42 1.06 -21.89 4.73
N ALA A 43 -0.27 -21.84 4.83
CA ALA A 43 -1.10 -21.15 3.84
C ALA A 43 -0.97 -19.62 3.89
N THR A 44 -0.55 -19.10 5.04
CA THR A 44 -0.36 -17.65 5.28
C THR A 44 0.82 -17.47 6.22
N VAL A 45 1.72 -16.55 5.89
CA VAL A 45 2.88 -16.18 6.71
C VAL A 45 2.87 -14.68 6.96
N ARG A 46 3.58 -14.26 8.00
CA ARG A 46 3.76 -12.83 8.29
C ARG A 46 5.16 -12.37 7.93
N ASP A 47 5.27 -11.54 6.90
CA ASP A 47 6.53 -10.94 6.47
C ASP A 47 6.52 -9.43 6.70
N LEU A 48 7.48 -8.93 7.50
CA LEU A 48 7.62 -7.50 7.86
C LEU A 48 6.29 -6.82 8.23
N GLY A 49 5.40 -7.55 8.93
CA GLY A 49 4.10 -7.04 9.35
C GLY A 49 2.97 -7.19 8.34
N VAL A 50 3.26 -7.64 7.13
CA VAL A 50 2.26 -7.96 6.09
C VAL A 50 1.91 -9.44 6.15
N MET A 51 0.61 -9.75 6.14
CA MET A 51 0.14 -11.14 6.00
C MET A 51 0.14 -11.51 4.52
N VAL A 52 0.98 -12.48 4.15
CA VAL A 52 1.14 -12.97 2.78
C VAL A 52 0.45 -14.34 2.70
N ASP A 53 -0.55 -14.47 1.85
CA ASP A 53 -1.22 -15.75 1.56
C ASP A 53 -0.69 -16.41 0.29
N SER A 54 -0.82 -17.73 0.19
CA SER A 54 -0.29 -18.55 -0.91
C SER A 54 -0.69 -18.07 -2.31
N ASN A 55 -1.85 -17.45 -2.44
CA ASN A 55 -2.38 -16.92 -3.70
C ASN A 55 -2.04 -15.44 -3.92
N LEU A 56 -1.33 -14.81 -2.99
CA LEU A 56 -1.07 -13.37 -2.97
C LEU A 56 -2.36 -12.54 -3.11
N SER A 57 -3.47 -13.00 -2.52
CA SER A 57 -4.77 -12.35 -2.64
C SER A 57 -4.90 -11.09 -1.80
N LEU A 58 -4.07 -10.94 -0.77
CA LEU A 58 -4.08 -9.89 0.26
C LEU A 58 -5.33 -9.91 1.16
N LYS A 59 -6.23 -10.88 1.03
CA LYS A 59 -7.45 -10.96 1.85
C LYS A 59 -7.12 -11.06 3.34
N ALA A 60 -6.20 -11.97 3.70
CA ALA A 60 -5.77 -12.17 5.10
C ALA A 60 -5.21 -10.87 5.69
N HIS A 61 -4.36 -10.15 4.93
CA HIS A 61 -3.79 -8.87 5.36
C HIS A 61 -4.85 -7.80 5.58
N VAL A 62 -5.72 -7.58 4.59
CA VAL A 62 -6.77 -6.55 4.65
C VAL A 62 -7.73 -6.81 5.82
N HIS A 63 -8.16 -8.05 6.02
CA HIS A 63 -9.05 -8.41 7.13
C HIS A 63 -8.36 -8.24 8.48
N HIS A 64 -7.08 -8.61 8.60
CA HIS A 64 -6.29 -8.39 9.81
C HIS A 64 -6.20 -6.89 10.15
N VAL A 65 -5.80 -6.06 9.19
CA VAL A 65 -5.70 -4.60 9.37
C VAL A 65 -7.05 -4.00 9.76
N ALA A 66 -8.12 -4.38 9.06
CA ALA A 66 -9.48 -3.91 9.35
C ALA A 66 -9.92 -4.30 10.78
N SER A 67 -9.67 -5.55 11.18
CA SER A 67 -10.01 -6.06 12.51
C SER A 67 -9.30 -5.28 13.63
N VAL A 68 -7.99 -5.08 13.49
CA VAL A 68 -7.18 -4.33 14.46
C VAL A 68 -7.63 -2.86 14.52
N CYS A 69 -7.89 -2.23 13.36
CA CYS A 69 -8.38 -0.86 13.33
C CYS A 69 -9.76 -0.73 14.00
N HIS A 70 -10.69 -1.64 13.71
CA HIS A 70 -12.01 -1.65 14.34
C HIS A 70 -11.92 -1.89 15.85
N PHE A 71 -10.98 -2.72 16.31
CA PHE A 71 -10.71 -2.86 17.74
C PHE A 71 -10.34 -1.51 18.36
N HIS A 72 -9.36 -0.79 17.81
CA HIS A 72 -8.96 0.52 18.32
C HIS A 72 -10.09 1.56 18.25
N ILE A 73 -10.88 1.57 17.17
CA ILE A 73 -12.04 2.46 17.05
C ILE A 73 -13.07 2.17 18.14
N ARG A 74 -13.31 0.90 18.50
CA ARG A 74 -14.20 0.54 19.62
C ARG A 74 -13.67 1.05 20.95
N GLN A 75 -12.37 0.85 21.23
CA GLN A 75 -11.76 1.36 22.47
C GLN A 75 -11.86 2.90 22.56
N LEU A 76 -11.55 3.59 21.47
CA LEU A 76 -11.64 5.05 21.42
C LEU A 76 -13.08 5.56 21.61
N ARG A 77 -14.09 4.81 21.18
CA ARG A 77 -15.50 5.18 21.41
C ARG A 77 -15.87 5.24 22.88
N LEU A 78 -15.33 4.35 23.70
CA LEU A 78 -15.60 4.32 25.14
C LEU A 78 -15.15 5.62 25.83
N VAL A 79 -14.01 6.15 25.43
CA VAL A 79 -13.42 7.36 26.01
C VAL A 79 -13.69 8.64 25.20
N ARG A 80 -14.45 8.54 24.08
CA ARG A 80 -14.62 9.66 23.13
C ARG A 80 -15.22 10.92 23.79
N ARG A 81 -16.08 10.75 24.79
CA ARG A 81 -16.71 11.88 25.48
C ARG A 81 -15.70 12.72 26.26
N SER A 82 -14.64 12.11 26.79
CA SER A 82 -13.56 12.74 27.53
C SER A 82 -12.44 13.31 26.67
N LEU A 83 -12.48 13.09 25.35
CA LEU A 83 -11.45 13.56 24.41
C LEU A 83 -11.90 14.84 23.70
N THR A 84 -10.97 15.79 23.53
CA THR A 84 -11.14 16.88 22.57
C THR A 84 -11.14 16.34 21.14
N THR A 85 -11.57 17.13 20.16
CA THR A 85 -11.55 16.70 18.75
C THR A 85 -10.13 16.52 18.25
N GLU A 86 -9.20 17.38 18.64
CA GLU A 86 -7.77 17.28 18.28
C GLU A 86 -7.13 16.02 18.88
N ALA A 87 -7.39 15.71 20.15
CA ALA A 87 -6.89 14.51 20.81
C ALA A 87 -7.44 13.24 20.13
N ALA A 88 -8.74 13.21 19.81
CA ALA A 88 -9.35 12.09 19.08
C ALA A 88 -8.75 11.95 17.67
N HIS A 89 -8.53 13.06 16.96
CA HIS A 89 -7.88 13.04 15.65
C HIS A 89 -6.44 12.51 15.73
N SER A 90 -5.66 12.94 16.73
CA SER A 90 -4.29 12.48 16.95
C SER A 90 -4.23 10.97 17.25
N LEU A 91 -5.12 10.47 18.11
CA LEU A 91 -5.22 9.04 18.43
C LEU A 91 -5.64 8.22 17.21
N VAL A 92 -6.60 8.70 16.41
CA VAL A 92 -6.99 8.03 15.17
C VAL A 92 -5.83 7.99 14.17
N ARG A 93 -5.05 9.06 14.05
CA ARG A 93 -3.84 9.06 13.20
C ARG A 93 -2.84 8.02 13.68
N ALA A 94 -2.57 7.96 14.97
CA ALA A 94 -1.59 7.03 15.54
C ALA A 94 -2.03 5.56 15.49
N LEU A 95 -3.31 5.26 15.74
CA LEU A 95 -3.80 3.90 15.92
C LEU A 95 -4.50 3.31 14.69
N VAL A 96 -5.03 4.15 13.80
CA VAL A 96 -5.78 3.69 12.62
C VAL A 96 -5.06 4.06 11.33
N HIS A 97 -4.76 5.35 11.09
CA HIS A 97 -4.10 5.76 9.85
C HIS A 97 -2.72 5.14 9.69
N SER A 98 -1.92 5.05 10.75
CA SER A 98 -0.60 4.40 10.70
C SER A 98 -0.67 2.97 10.15
N ARG A 99 -1.73 2.23 10.50
CA ARG A 99 -1.95 0.86 10.01
C ARG A 99 -2.51 0.81 8.59
N LEU A 100 -3.43 1.71 8.26
CA LEU A 100 -3.97 1.81 6.89
C LEU A 100 -2.92 2.25 5.88
N ASP A 101 -1.95 3.08 6.29
CA ASP A 101 -0.90 3.62 5.42
C ASP A 101 0.36 2.76 5.40
N TYR A 102 0.49 1.80 6.35
CA TYR A 102 1.62 0.88 6.36
C TYR A 102 1.53 -0.07 5.17
N CYS A 103 2.56 -0.10 4.34
CA CYS A 103 2.65 -0.93 3.13
C CYS A 103 1.45 -0.84 2.17
N ASN A 104 0.63 0.22 2.22
CA ASN A 104 -0.59 0.31 1.41
C ASN A 104 -0.33 0.29 -0.10
N GLY A 105 0.90 0.53 -0.57
CA GLY A 105 1.30 0.38 -1.98
C GLY A 105 1.06 -1.03 -2.55
N ILE A 106 1.06 -2.07 -1.72
CA ILE A 106 0.74 -3.45 -2.15
C ILE A 106 -0.72 -3.62 -2.59
N LEU A 107 -1.60 -2.68 -2.19
CA LEU A 107 -3.01 -2.66 -2.58
C LEU A 107 -3.23 -2.02 -3.96
N ALA A 108 -2.16 -1.66 -4.67
CA ALA A 108 -2.26 -1.20 -6.06
C ALA A 108 -3.02 -2.23 -6.90
N ASN A 109 -3.99 -1.78 -7.68
CA ASN A 109 -4.83 -2.65 -8.50
C ASN A 109 -5.46 -3.86 -7.75
N ALA A 110 -5.60 -3.76 -6.43
CA ALA A 110 -6.32 -4.77 -5.65
C ALA A 110 -7.84 -4.75 -5.98
N PRO A 111 -8.54 -5.88 -5.81
CA PRO A 111 -9.98 -5.92 -5.98
C PRO A 111 -10.69 -4.85 -5.14
N LEU A 112 -11.67 -4.14 -5.74
CA LEU A 112 -12.41 -3.06 -5.09
C LEU A 112 -13.02 -3.46 -3.74
N GLY A 113 -13.46 -4.71 -3.59
CA GLY A 113 -13.98 -5.23 -2.32
C GLY A 113 -13.00 -5.12 -1.16
N LEU A 114 -11.70 -5.35 -1.41
CA LEU A 114 -10.65 -5.22 -0.39
C LEU A 114 -10.38 -3.75 -0.05
N VAL A 115 -10.32 -2.89 -1.06
CA VAL A 115 -10.15 -1.45 -0.84
C VAL A 115 -11.35 -0.88 -0.08
N ASN A 116 -12.57 -1.31 -0.42
CA ASN A 116 -13.81 -0.89 0.25
C ASN A 116 -13.87 -1.36 1.71
N CYS A 117 -13.31 -2.52 2.03
CA CYS A 117 -13.18 -2.99 3.41
C CYS A 117 -12.38 -1.98 4.25
N LEU A 118 -11.20 -1.53 3.78
CA LEU A 118 -10.40 -0.52 4.46
C LEU A 118 -11.04 0.88 4.42
N GLN A 119 -11.74 1.22 3.33
CA GLN A 119 -12.51 2.46 3.25
C GLN A 119 -13.62 2.52 4.31
N SER A 120 -14.25 1.39 4.64
CA SER A 120 -15.25 1.33 5.72
C SER A 120 -14.64 1.62 7.10
N VAL A 121 -13.42 1.15 7.34
CA VAL A 121 -12.64 1.49 8.54
C VAL A 121 -12.41 3.00 8.61
N LEU A 122 -11.95 3.59 7.51
CA LEU A 122 -11.65 5.02 7.43
C LEU A 122 -12.92 5.87 7.70
N ARG A 123 -14.07 5.47 7.15
CA ARG A 123 -15.37 6.11 7.43
C ARG A 123 -15.78 5.97 8.91
N SER A 124 -15.52 4.81 9.51
CA SER A 124 -15.84 4.56 10.93
C SER A 124 -14.97 5.42 11.85
N ALA A 125 -13.69 5.61 11.50
CA ALA A 125 -12.78 6.49 12.20
C ALA A 125 -13.19 7.97 12.07
N ALA A 126 -13.63 8.40 10.90
CA ALA A 126 -14.11 9.77 10.68
C ALA A 126 -15.37 10.08 11.49
N ARG A 127 -16.34 9.13 11.54
CA ARG A 127 -17.53 9.28 12.40
C ARG A 127 -17.15 9.40 13.87
N LEU A 128 -16.13 8.68 14.32
CA LEU A 128 -15.61 8.78 15.70
C LEU A 128 -15.08 10.20 15.97
N VAL A 129 -14.23 10.72 15.09
CA VAL A 129 -13.63 12.07 15.26
C VAL A 129 -14.71 13.14 15.25
N LEU A 130 -15.66 13.07 14.32
CA LEU A 130 -16.72 14.06 14.13
C LEU A 130 -17.94 13.86 15.07
N ARG A 131 -17.91 12.86 15.97
CA ARG A 131 -19.04 12.52 16.86
C ARG A 131 -20.34 12.24 16.13
N LEU A 132 -20.27 11.62 14.95
CA LEU A 132 -21.43 11.32 14.14
C LEU A 132 -22.02 9.95 14.48
N PRO A 133 -23.34 9.76 14.31
CA PRO A 133 -23.98 8.46 14.47
C PRO A 133 -23.45 7.42 13.47
N PRO A 134 -23.54 6.11 13.77
CA PRO A 134 -22.94 5.05 12.96
C PRO A 134 -23.36 5.00 11.49
N ARG A 135 -24.58 5.47 11.18
CA ARG A 135 -25.16 5.45 9.82
C ARG A 135 -25.06 6.78 9.09
N ALA A 136 -24.55 7.84 9.72
CA ALA A 136 -24.41 9.15 9.09
C ALA A 136 -23.49 9.07 7.85
N SER A 137 -23.86 9.79 6.80
CA SER A 137 -22.97 10.01 5.65
C SER A 137 -21.75 10.83 6.11
N VAL A 138 -20.56 10.39 5.72
CA VAL A 138 -19.32 11.00 6.21
C VAL A 138 -18.33 11.30 5.08
N THR A 139 -18.63 10.89 3.86
CA THR A 139 -17.68 10.99 2.73
C THR A 139 -17.29 12.43 2.43
N GLN A 140 -18.27 13.33 2.34
CA GLN A 140 -18.02 14.74 2.11
C GLN A 140 -17.28 15.40 3.29
N LEU A 141 -17.70 15.09 4.53
CA LEU A 141 -17.04 15.62 5.74
C LEU A 141 -15.59 15.15 5.91
N MET A 142 -15.29 13.93 5.48
CA MET A 142 -13.91 13.43 5.45
C MET A 142 -13.02 14.28 4.54
N ARG A 143 -13.55 14.76 3.43
CA ARG A 143 -12.85 15.61 2.49
C ARG A 143 -12.75 17.03 3.02
N ASP A 144 -13.88 17.63 3.37
CA ASP A 144 -14.00 19.09 3.57
C ASP A 144 -13.53 19.53 4.98
N GLN A 145 -13.74 18.68 6.00
CA GLN A 145 -13.36 19.00 7.38
C GLN A 145 -12.09 18.27 7.84
N LEU A 146 -11.95 16.98 7.52
CA LEU A 146 -10.81 16.20 8.00
C LEU A 146 -9.64 16.20 7.02
N HIS A 147 -9.86 16.58 5.77
CA HIS A 147 -8.87 16.53 4.68
C HIS A 147 -8.22 15.16 4.55
N TRP A 148 -9.02 14.08 4.65
CA TRP A 148 -8.57 12.71 4.52
C TRP A 148 -8.83 12.19 3.11
N LEU A 149 -7.78 11.76 2.45
CA LEU A 149 -7.90 11.07 1.17
C LEU A 149 -8.61 9.73 1.34
N PRO A 150 -9.49 9.35 0.41
CA PRO A 150 -10.06 8.01 0.32
C PRO A 150 -8.96 6.94 0.17
N MET A 151 -9.25 5.68 0.50
CA MET A 151 -8.25 4.61 0.55
C MET A 151 -7.55 4.40 -0.79
N GLN A 152 -8.27 4.45 -1.89
CA GLN A 152 -7.70 4.30 -3.23
C GLN A 152 -6.69 5.40 -3.53
N GLN A 153 -7.03 6.66 -3.26
CA GLN A 153 -6.15 7.81 -3.46
C GLN A 153 -4.92 7.78 -2.54
N ARG A 154 -5.04 7.20 -1.34
CA ARG A 154 -3.88 6.99 -0.44
C ARG A 154 -2.85 6.03 -1.05
N VAL A 155 -3.32 4.98 -1.73
CA VAL A 155 -2.44 4.05 -2.46
C VAL A 155 -1.72 4.79 -3.60
N VAL A 156 -2.47 5.52 -4.43
CA VAL A 156 -1.89 6.33 -5.52
C VAL A 156 -0.90 7.37 -4.98
N PHE A 157 -1.26 8.07 -3.91
CA PHE A 157 -0.37 9.04 -3.26
C PHE A 157 0.97 8.40 -2.83
N LYS A 158 0.92 7.20 -2.23
CA LYS A 158 2.13 6.47 -1.83
C LYS A 158 2.98 6.09 -3.05
N LEU A 159 2.37 5.51 -4.10
CA LEU A 159 3.07 5.09 -5.32
C LEU A 159 3.73 6.27 -6.03
N CYS A 160 3.01 7.38 -6.24
CA CYS A 160 3.54 8.58 -6.87
C CYS A 160 4.65 9.23 -6.03
N THR A 161 4.51 9.25 -4.70
CA THR A 161 5.56 9.75 -3.81
C THR A 161 6.83 8.90 -3.90
N MET A 162 6.70 7.57 -4.02
CA MET A 162 7.85 6.69 -4.20
C MET A 162 8.46 6.84 -5.59
N ALA A 163 7.64 6.96 -6.66
CA ALA A 163 8.12 7.26 -8.01
C ALA A 163 8.95 8.56 -8.03
N PHE A 164 8.42 9.63 -7.43
CA PHE A 164 9.14 10.89 -7.28
C PHE A 164 10.53 10.68 -6.65
N LYS A 165 10.60 9.94 -5.54
CA LYS A 165 11.87 9.66 -4.86
C LYS A 165 12.82 8.84 -5.73
N CYS A 166 12.32 7.90 -6.52
CA CYS A 166 13.12 7.11 -7.45
C CYS A 166 13.75 7.98 -8.54
N ILE A 167 12.95 8.86 -9.14
CA ILE A 167 13.37 9.75 -10.22
C ILE A 167 14.43 10.77 -9.73
N HIS A 168 14.26 11.28 -8.51
CA HIS A 168 15.17 12.27 -7.92
C HIS A 168 16.34 11.66 -7.13
N GLY A 169 16.60 10.35 -7.24
CA GLY A 169 17.75 9.69 -6.62
C GLY A 169 17.71 9.61 -5.08
N VAL A 170 16.55 9.83 -4.46
CA VAL A 170 16.35 9.82 -2.99
C VAL A 170 15.84 8.45 -2.49
N ALA A 171 15.52 7.54 -3.40
CA ALA A 171 15.10 6.18 -3.09
C ALA A 171 16.28 5.20 -3.13
N PRO A 172 16.19 4.04 -2.44
CA PRO A 172 17.16 2.97 -2.59
C PRO A 172 17.33 2.51 -4.05
N ALA A 173 18.54 2.12 -4.43
CA ALA A 173 18.89 1.78 -5.80
C ALA A 173 18.00 0.69 -6.43
N TYR A 174 17.57 -0.31 -5.63
CA TYR A 174 16.70 -1.38 -6.13
C TYR A 174 15.30 -0.89 -6.52
N LEU A 175 14.76 0.15 -5.88
CA LEU A 175 13.50 0.78 -6.27
C LEU A 175 13.69 1.72 -7.46
N SER A 176 14.79 2.50 -7.48
CA SER A 176 15.07 3.42 -8.59
C SER A 176 15.21 2.68 -9.93
N ARG A 177 15.78 1.47 -9.92
CA ARG A 177 15.86 0.62 -11.12
C ARG A 177 14.48 0.19 -11.67
N MET A 178 13.44 0.24 -10.86
CA MET A 178 12.06 -0.09 -11.27
C MET A 178 11.31 1.12 -11.88
N CYS A 179 11.88 2.32 -11.80
CA CYS A 179 11.28 3.56 -12.27
C CYS A 179 12.17 4.21 -13.33
N THR A 180 12.31 3.57 -14.49
CA THR A 180 13.14 4.05 -15.59
C THR A 180 12.37 5.08 -16.44
N GLY A 181 12.95 6.27 -16.68
CA GLY A 181 12.37 7.26 -17.56
C GLY A 181 12.37 6.80 -19.02
N VAL A 182 11.33 7.13 -19.78
CA VAL A 182 11.27 6.82 -21.23
C VAL A 182 12.45 7.45 -21.98
N ALA A 183 12.88 8.64 -21.57
CA ALA A 183 14.04 9.33 -22.15
C ALA A 183 15.38 8.57 -21.96
N ALA A 184 15.49 7.75 -20.91
CA ALA A 184 16.69 6.96 -20.64
C ALA A 184 16.79 5.68 -21.47
N VAL A 185 15.73 5.32 -22.19
CA VAL A 185 15.72 4.16 -23.09
C VAL A 185 16.05 4.62 -24.50
N GLU A 186 17.21 4.24 -25.03
CA GLU A 186 17.73 4.69 -26.31
C GLU A 186 16.73 4.53 -27.47
N ALA A 187 16.07 3.36 -27.56
CA ALA A 187 15.04 3.09 -28.58
C ALA A 187 13.77 3.94 -28.44
N ARG A 188 13.54 4.59 -27.30
CA ARG A 188 12.33 5.39 -26.99
C ARG A 188 12.63 6.87 -26.73
N SER A 189 13.89 7.27 -26.73
CA SER A 189 14.34 8.64 -26.43
C SER A 189 13.76 9.71 -27.38
N ARG A 190 13.40 9.32 -28.61
CA ARG A 190 12.80 10.21 -29.64
C ARG A 190 11.27 10.28 -29.58
N LEU A 191 10.62 9.52 -28.70
CA LEU A 191 9.17 9.56 -28.57
C LEU A 191 8.71 10.84 -27.86
N ARG A 192 7.51 11.34 -28.19
CA ARG A 192 6.88 12.48 -27.48
C ARG A 192 6.76 12.25 -25.96
N SER A 193 6.56 11.00 -25.55
CA SER A 193 6.53 10.60 -24.15
C SER A 193 7.86 10.74 -23.40
N ALA A 194 9.00 10.79 -24.12
CA ALA A 194 10.30 11.04 -23.51
C ALA A 194 10.40 12.48 -22.97
N ALA A 195 9.88 13.46 -23.71
CA ALA A 195 9.86 14.87 -23.30
C ALA A 195 8.86 15.15 -22.16
N SER A 196 7.85 14.30 -21.98
CA SER A 196 6.81 14.48 -20.94
C SER A 196 7.20 13.95 -19.56
N GLY A 197 8.42 13.40 -19.37
CA GLY A 197 8.87 12.84 -18.09
C GLY A 197 8.18 11.53 -17.70
N HIS A 198 7.61 10.82 -18.67
CA HIS A 198 6.95 9.53 -18.44
C HIS A 198 7.96 8.44 -18.08
N LEU A 199 7.50 7.47 -17.30
CA LEU A 199 8.22 6.28 -16.94
C LEU A 199 7.84 5.10 -17.84
N VAL A 200 8.77 4.19 -18.05
CA VAL A 200 8.51 2.94 -18.76
C VAL A 200 7.59 2.05 -17.91
N VAL A 201 6.45 1.69 -18.44
CA VAL A 201 5.56 0.67 -17.85
C VAL A 201 5.91 -0.67 -18.48
N PRO A 202 6.47 -1.62 -17.72
CA PRO A 202 6.82 -2.93 -18.27
C PRO A 202 5.59 -3.79 -18.51
N GLU A 203 5.66 -4.68 -19.47
CA GLU A 203 4.61 -5.67 -19.71
C GLU A 203 4.56 -6.69 -18.58
N THR A 204 3.35 -7.13 -18.22
CA THR A 204 3.15 -8.16 -17.22
C THR A 204 2.37 -9.32 -17.78
N ARG A 205 2.91 -10.55 -17.63
CA ARG A 205 2.22 -11.78 -18.06
C ARG A 205 1.01 -12.10 -17.17
N MET A 206 1.07 -11.75 -15.87
CA MET A 206 -0.01 -11.98 -14.92
C MET A 206 -0.76 -10.68 -14.61
N SER A 207 -1.98 -10.57 -15.07
CA SER A 207 -2.81 -9.38 -14.91
C SER A 207 -3.16 -9.08 -13.44
N SER A 208 -3.33 -10.09 -12.59
CA SER A 208 -3.77 -9.91 -11.20
C SER A 208 -2.63 -9.54 -10.25
N VAL A 209 -1.55 -10.33 -10.22
CA VAL A 209 -0.42 -10.14 -9.29
C VAL A 209 0.63 -9.21 -9.88
N GLY A 210 0.96 -9.38 -11.17
CA GLY A 210 2.00 -8.58 -11.82
C GLY A 210 1.67 -7.09 -11.84
N ARG A 211 0.41 -6.71 -12.12
CA ARG A 211 -0.01 -5.30 -12.11
C ARG A 211 -0.04 -4.65 -10.72
N ARG A 212 0.03 -5.44 -9.63
CA ARG A 212 0.17 -4.92 -8.26
C ARG A 212 1.62 -4.66 -7.87
N GLY A 213 2.57 -5.25 -8.59
CA GLY A 213 4.00 -5.04 -8.34
C GLY A 213 4.37 -3.57 -8.51
N PHE A 214 5.28 -3.09 -7.65
CA PHE A 214 5.73 -1.68 -7.66
C PHE A 214 6.26 -1.27 -9.03
N TYR A 215 7.00 -2.15 -9.71
CA TYR A 215 7.58 -1.91 -11.03
C TYR A 215 6.54 -1.59 -12.13
N TYR A 216 5.29 -2.02 -11.97
CA TYR A 216 4.18 -1.72 -12.87
C TYR A 216 3.30 -0.59 -12.32
N ALA A 217 2.87 -0.72 -11.08
CA ALA A 217 1.88 0.17 -10.48
C ALA A 217 2.41 1.60 -10.27
N SER A 218 3.68 1.74 -9.89
CA SER A 218 4.27 3.05 -9.65
C SER A 218 4.47 3.87 -10.93
N PRO A 219 5.07 3.33 -12.03
CA PRO A 219 5.10 4.02 -13.32
C PRO A 219 3.72 4.32 -13.89
N THR A 220 2.77 3.40 -13.77
CA THR A 220 1.38 3.62 -14.23
C THR A 220 0.73 4.79 -13.50
N ALA A 221 0.83 4.81 -12.18
CA ALA A 221 0.29 5.91 -11.38
C ALA A 221 1.00 7.24 -11.66
N TRP A 222 2.31 7.23 -11.86
CA TRP A 222 3.08 8.42 -12.22
C TRP A 222 2.66 8.99 -13.58
N ASN A 223 2.53 8.13 -14.59
CA ASN A 223 2.18 8.54 -15.95
C ASN A 223 0.73 9.07 -16.08
N SER A 224 -0.13 8.81 -15.09
CA SER A 224 -1.48 9.39 -15.04
C SER A 224 -1.52 10.80 -14.47
N LEU A 225 -0.39 11.31 -13.93
CA LEU A 225 -0.32 12.65 -13.38
C LEU A 225 -0.21 13.72 -14.49
N PRO A 226 -0.83 14.89 -14.30
CA PRO A 226 -0.64 16.01 -15.21
C PRO A 226 0.81 16.54 -15.15
N ALA A 227 1.30 17.09 -16.26
CA ALA A 227 2.66 17.61 -16.41
C ALA A 227 3.02 18.64 -15.31
N ALA A 228 2.07 19.46 -14.87
CA ALA A 228 2.27 20.43 -13.78
C ALA A 228 2.68 19.81 -12.43
N LEU A 229 2.46 18.50 -12.25
CA LEU A 229 2.91 17.76 -11.08
C LEU A 229 4.27 17.09 -11.30
N THR A 230 4.49 16.52 -12.48
CA THR A 230 5.72 15.75 -12.77
C THR A 230 6.95 16.63 -12.94
N THR A 231 6.79 17.93 -13.19
CA THR A 231 7.87 18.91 -13.32
C THR A 231 8.31 19.56 -12.01
N VAL A 232 7.68 19.22 -10.88
CA VAL A 232 8.03 19.77 -9.56
C VAL A 232 9.32 19.13 -9.05
N ASN A 233 10.26 19.93 -8.54
CA ASN A 233 11.54 19.44 -8.02
C ASN A 233 11.57 19.21 -6.50
N SER A 234 10.68 19.86 -5.73
CA SER A 234 10.63 19.70 -4.27
C SER A 234 9.64 18.61 -3.87
N LEU A 235 10.08 17.66 -3.05
CA LEU A 235 9.25 16.57 -2.53
C LEU A 235 8.05 17.08 -1.73
N GLU A 236 8.25 18.13 -0.94
CA GLU A 236 7.18 18.70 -0.11
C GLU A 236 6.13 19.39 -0.99
N THR A 237 6.58 20.21 -1.93
CA THR A 237 5.69 20.86 -2.91
C THR A 237 4.94 19.82 -3.74
N PHE A 238 5.62 18.77 -4.19
CA PHE A 238 5.02 17.67 -4.92
C PHE A 238 3.91 16.99 -4.10
N LYS A 239 4.18 16.60 -2.85
CA LYS A 239 3.19 15.97 -1.98
C LYS A 239 1.95 16.85 -1.76
N ASN A 240 2.14 18.14 -1.54
CA ASN A 240 1.03 19.06 -1.31
C ASN A 240 0.16 19.23 -2.55
N ARG A 241 0.78 19.42 -3.72
CA ARG A 241 0.06 19.53 -5.01
C ARG A 241 -0.61 18.21 -5.39
N LEU A 242 0.09 17.07 -5.19
CA LEU A 242 -0.47 15.74 -5.44
C LEU A 242 -1.70 15.47 -4.57
N LYS A 243 -1.63 15.80 -3.28
CA LYS A 243 -2.77 15.65 -2.38
C LYS A 243 -3.97 16.46 -2.87
N THR A 244 -3.77 17.71 -3.26
CA THR A 244 -4.82 18.59 -3.80
C THR A 244 -5.41 18.02 -5.10
N PHE A 245 -4.57 17.52 -6.00
CA PHE A 245 -5.02 16.88 -7.24
C PHE A 245 -5.89 15.65 -6.95
N LEU A 246 -5.43 14.74 -6.08
CA LEU A 246 -6.16 13.52 -5.73
C LEU A 246 -7.49 13.80 -5.03
N PHE A 247 -7.62 14.90 -4.31
CA PHE A 247 -8.90 15.33 -3.75
C PHE A 247 -9.89 15.76 -4.83
N ARG A 248 -9.42 16.38 -5.91
CA ARG A 248 -10.27 16.78 -7.05
C ARG A 248 -10.75 15.58 -7.85
N GLU A 249 -9.87 14.61 -8.09
CA GLU A 249 -10.17 13.36 -8.81
C GLU A 249 -11.13 12.42 -8.02
N SER A 250 -11.32 12.63 -6.73
CA SER A 250 -12.18 11.80 -5.88
C SER A 250 -13.63 12.26 -5.81
N ASN A 251 -14.01 13.19 -6.66
CA ASN A 251 -15.40 13.69 -6.78
C ASN A 251 -16.27 12.79 -7.65
#